data_cc2886a161913fa5316fcc03ec24e0cb
#
_entry.id   cc2886a161913fa5316fcc03ec24e0cb
#
_cell.length_a   1.000
_cell.length_b   1.000
_cell.length_c   1.000
_cell.angle_alpha   90.00
_cell.angle_beta   90.00
_cell.angle_gamma   90.00
#
_symmetry.space_group_name_H-M   'P 1'
#
loop_
_entity.id
_entity.type
_entity.pdbx_description
1 polymer ?
#
loop_
_entity_poly.entity_id
_entity_poly.type
_entity_poly.pdbx_seq_one_letter_code
_entity_poly.pdbx_strand_id
1 'polypeptide(L)'
;MPKTPIASRPHDHSHCVHSALSEADALCTRQGLRLTALRRRVLELVWQSHKPLGAYDILAVLSEQDGRRAAPPTVYRALDFLLDNGLVHRISSLNSFVGCNHPGHAHQGQFLICRACHAAIELEQTSISDAIIGSAKEVGFVVEGQTVEVVGLCSGCQGA
;
A
#
# COMPACT_ATOMS: atom_id res chain seq x y z
N MET A 1 25.96 0.18 -6.48
CA MET A 1 25.47 -0.30 -5.18
C MET A 1 23.95 -0.28 -5.19
N PRO A 2 23.26 -1.34 -4.83
CA PRO A 2 21.81 -1.31 -4.76
C PRO A 2 21.39 -0.32 -3.68
N LYS A 3 20.55 0.65 -4.04
CA LYS A 3 19.96 1.58 -3.06
C LYS A 3 19.01 0.78 -2.18
N THR A 4 19.31 0.65 -0.90
CA THR A 4 18.40 0.02 0.06
C THR A 4 17.13 0.87 0.16
N PRO A 5 15.94 0.32 -0.15
CA PRO A 5 14.69 1.07 -0.06
C PRO A 5 14.45 1.62 1.37
N ILE A 6 13.79 2.76 1.47
CA ILE A 6 13.45 3.38 2.77
C ILE A 6 12.69 2.41 3.67
N ALA A 7 11.80 1.60 3.09
CA ALA A 7 11.00 0.59 3.81
C ALA A 7 11.82 -0.45 4.59
N SER A 8 13.07 -0.67 4.23
CA SER A 8 13.95 -1.63 4.91
C SER A 8 14.98 -0.98 5.84
N ARG A 9 14.89 0.33 6.08
CA ARG A 9 15.75 1.07 7.01
C ARG A 9 14.95 1.59 8.19
N PRO A 10 15.50 1.59 9.41
CA PRO A 10 14.92 2.36 10.52
C PRO A 10 14.84 3.84 10.15
N HIS A 11 13.68 4.44 10.21
CA HIS A 11 13.46 5.88 9.98
C HIS A 11 12.21 6.36 10.72
N ASP A 12 12.07 7.66 10.80
CA ASP A 12 10.91 8.29 11.40
C ASP A 12 9.69 8.21 10.46
N HIS A 13 8.69 7.41 10.85
CA HIS A 13 7.45 7.24 10.10
C HIS A 13 6.54 8.48 10.14
N SER A 14 6.76 9.42 11.04
CA SER A 14 5.96 10.64 11.11
C SER A 14 6.05 11.46 9.82
N HIS A 15 7.23 11.49 9.22
CA HIS A 15 7.44 12.15 7.93
C HIS A 15 6.69 11.42 6.79
N CYS A 16 6.73 10.08 6.78
CA CYS A 16 6.00 9.28 5.79
C CYS A 16 4.50 9.52 5.90
N VAL A 17 3.95 9.50 7.11
CA VAL A 17 2.54 9.76 7.39
C VAL A 17 2.13 11.17 6.95
N HIS A 18 2.91 12.18 7.33
CA HIS A 18 2.62 13.58 6.98
C HIS A 18 2.63 13.80 5.47
N SER A 19 3.61 13.27 4.77
CA SER A 19 3.70 13.36 3.31
C SER A 19 2.53 12.66 2.63
N ALA A 20 2.19 11.45 3.05
CA ALA A 20 1.08 10.69 2.50
C ALA A 20 -0.28 11.38 2.69
N LEU A 21 -0.53 11.95 3.87
CA LEU A 21 -1.76 12.69 4.15
C LEU A 21 -1.85 13.98 3.33
N SER A 22 -0.74 14.70 3.18
CA SER A 22 -0.67 15.92 2.36
C SER A 22 -0.95 15.63 0.88
N GLU A 23 -0.36 14.57 0.33
CA GLU A 23 -0.59 14.14 -1.05
C GLU A 23 -2.03 13.67 -1.26
N ALA A 24 -2.61 12.95 -0.29
CA ALA A 24 -4.01 12.53 -0.34
C ALA A 24 -4.98 13.72 -0.34
N ASP A 25 -4.73 14.73 0.48
CA ASP A 25 -5.52 15.97 0.50
C ASP A 25 -5.46 16.69 -0.85
N ALA A 26 -4.26 16.83 -1.41
CA ALA A 26 -4.06 17.47 -2.70
C ALA A 26 -4.76 16.70 -3.83
N LEU A 27 -4.66 15.38 -3.85
CA LEU A 27 -5.32 14.52 -4.83
C LEU A 27 -6.84 14.62 -4.73
N CYS A 28 -7.39 14.48 -3.53
CA CYS A 28 -8.83 14.58 -3.30
C CYS A 28 -9.39 15.96 -3.70
N THR A 29 -8.68 17.04 -3.37
CA THR A 29 -9.05 18.40 -3.75
C THR A 29 -9.09 18.55 -5.26
N ARG A 30 -8.08 18.09 -5.98
CA ARG A 30 -8.04 18.17 -7.46
C ARG A 30 -9.16 17.38 -8.13
N GLN A 31 -9.56 16.26 -7.53
CA GLN A 31 -10.60 15.39 -8.09
C GLN A 31 -12.00 15.66 -7.56
N GLY A 32 -12.19 16.65 -6.70
CA GLY A 32 -13.48 16.96 -6.09
C GLY A 32 -13.97 15.87 -5.13
N LEU A 33 -13.06 15.09 -4.55
CA LEU A 33 -13.35 14.01 -3.61
C LEU A 33 -13.23 14.48 -2.17
N ARG A 34 -13.92 13.79 -1.27
CA ARG A 34 -13.88 14.11 0.15
C ARG A 34 -13.04 13.09 0.93
N LEU A 35 -11.90 13.53 1.43
CA LEU A 35 -11.11 12.78 2.41
C LEU A 35 -11.72 13.00 3.81
N THR A 36 -12.67 12.14 4.19
CA THR A 36 -13.32 12.22 5.51
C THR A 36 -12.34 11.94 6.64
N ALA A 37 -12.69 12.34 7.86
CA ALA A 37 -11.85 12.08 9.05
C ALA A 37 -11.52 10.60 9.22
N LEU A 38 -12.46 9.70 8.95
CA LEU A 38 -12.22 8.25 9.03
C LEU A 38 -11.27 7.77 7.94
N ARG A 39 -11.46 8.20 6.67
CA ARG A 39 -10.57 7.84 5.56
C ARG A 39 -9.14 8.31 5.81
N ARG A 40 -9.00 9.54 6.31
CA ARG A 40 -7.71 10.10 6.72
C ARG A 40 -7.07 9.26 7.82
N ARG A 41 -7.83 8.88 8.85
CA ARG A 41 -7.31 8.08 9.96
C ARG A 41 -6.89 6.68 9.53
N VAL A 42 -7.66 6.03 8.67
CA VAL A 42 -7.30 4.72 8.10
C VAL A 42 -6.01 4.82 7.27
N LEU A 43 -5.87 5.85 6.43
CA LEU A 43 -4.66 6.10 5.65
C LEU A 43 -3.44 6.33 6.56
N GLU A 44 -3.61 7.13 7.61
CA GLU A 44 -2.57 7.36 8.63
C GLU A 44 -2.09 6.05 9.26
N LEU A 45 -3.02 5.18 9.68
CA LEU A 45 -2.71 3.89 10.28
C LEU A 45 -1.93 2.98 9.32
N VAL A 46 -2.34 2.93 8.06
CA VAL A 46 -1.64 2.15 7.02
C VAL A 46 -0.20 2.64 6.84
N TRP A 47 0.05 3.95 6.96
CA TRP A 47 1.38 4.53 6.79
C TRP A 47 2.27 4.51 8.04
N GLN A 48 1.75 4.14 9.20
CA GLN A 48 2.55 4.06 10.44
C GLN A 48 3.64 2.98 10.39
N SER A 49 3.57 2.08 9.42
CA SER A 49 4.55 1.02 9.21
C SER A 49 4.64 0.65 7.74
N HIS A 50 5.78 0.15 7.30
CA HIS A 50 5.92 -0.49 5.98
C HIS A 50 5.49 -1.96 5.98
N LYS A 51 4.97 -2.45 7.08
CA LYS A 51 4.33 -3.76 7.16
C LYS A 51 2.88 -3.63 6.74
N PRO A 52 2.38 -4.51 5.87
CA PRO A 52 0.97 -4.53 5.50
C PRO A 52 0.08 -4.66 6.74
N LEU A 53 -1.00 -3.88 6.76
CA LEU A 53 -1.96 -3.84 7.87
C LEU A 53 -3.31 -4.37 7.41
N GLY A 54 -3.87 -5.33 8.12
CA GLY A 54 -5.18 -5.91 7.82
C GLY A 54 -6.33 -5.03 8.31
N ALA A 55 -7.52 -5.22 7.71
CA ALA A 55 -8.71 -4.44 8.09
C ALA A 55 -9.12 -4.64 9.55
N TYR A 56 -8.94 -5.84 10.08
CA TYR A 56 -9.25 -6.13 11.50
C TYR A 56 -8.25 -5.49 12.46
N ASP A 57 -6.98 -5.37 12.08
CA ASP A 57 -5.97 -4.64 12.86
C ASP A 57 -6.31 -3.15 12.91
N ILE A 58 -6.77 -2.59 11.80
CA ILE A 58 -7.26 -1.20 11.73
C ILE A 58 -8.47 -1.02 12.66
N LEU A 59 -9.42 -1.95 12.64
CA LEU A 59 -10.58 -1.93 13.53
C LEU A 59 -10.19 -1.95 15.01
N ALA A 60 -9.24 -2.82 15.36
CA ALA A 60 -8.75 -2.92 16.74
C ALA A 60 -8.15 -1.60 17.21
N VAL A 61 -7.30 -0.98 16.40
CA VAL A 61 -6.68 0.31 16.71
C VAL A 61 -7.73 1.42 16.84
N LEU A 62 -8.70 1.50 15.93
CA LEU A 62 -9.78 2.50 16.01
C LEU A 62 -10.63 2.34 17.27
N SER A 63 -10.89 1.10 17.69
CA SER A 63 -11.67 0.81 18.89
C SER A 63 -10.90 1.13 20.19
N GLU A 64 -9.62 0.75 20.24
CA GLU A 64 -8.81 0.85 21.45
C GLU A 64 -8.22 2.24 21.65
N GLN A 65 -7.70 2.86 20.60
CA GLN A 65 -7.00 4.14 20.70
C GLN A 65 -7.93 5.34 20.49
N ASP A 66 -8.84 5.24 19.51
CA ASP A 66 -9.68 6.37 19.13
C ASP A 66 -11.06 6.32 19.82
N GLY A 67 -11.36 5.26 20.58
CA GLY A 67 -12.67 5.06 21.22
C GLY A 67 -13.83 4.97 20.21
N ARG A 68 -13.53 4.78 18.93
CA ARG A 68 -14.51 4.68 17.85
C ARG A 68 -14.95 3.24 17.67
N ARG A 69 -16.19 2.94 17.98
CA ARG A 69 -16.81 1.69 17.55
C ARG A 69 -17.10 1.75 16.04
N ALA A 70 -16.09 1.48 15.22
CA ALA A 70 -16.29 1.33 13.80
C ALA A 70 -16.73 -0.10 13.50
N ALA A 71 -17.82 -0.25 12.75
CA ALA A 71 -18.21 -1.55 12.24
C ALA A 71 -17.28 -1.98 11.10
N PRO A 72 -17.02 -3.30 10.91
CA PRO A 72 -16.19 -3.79 9.82
C PRO A 72 -16.54 -3.21 8.44
N PRO A 73 -17.82 -3.11 8.02
CA PRO A 73 -18.18 -2.52 6.74
C PRO A 73 -17.72 -1.06 6.57
N THR A 74 -17.67 -0.31 7.66
CA THR A 74 -17.24 1.10 7.64
C THR A 74 -15.77 1.23 7.31
N VAL A 75 -14.92 0.35 7.89
CA VAL A 75 -13.48 0.30 7.58
C VAL A 75 -13.24 -0.18 6.16
N TYR A 76 -13.95 -1.22 5.70
CA TYR A 76 -13.83 -1.69 4.32
C TYR A 76 -14.21 -0.62 3.30
N ARG A 77 -15.27 0.16 3.53
CA ARG A 77 -15.64 1.29 2.65
C ARG A 77 -14.56 2.38 2.62
N ALA A 78 -13.91 2.64 3.75
CA ALA A 78 -12.78 3.57 3.79
C ALA A 78 -11.60 3.03 2.99
N LEU A 79 -11.26 1.75 3.14
CA LEU A 79 -10.20 1.08 2.38
C LEU A 79 -10.51 1.03 0.89
N ASP A 80 -11.75 0.70 0.50
CA ASP A 80 -12.17 0.70 -0.90
C ASP A 80 -11.99 2.08 -1.54
N PHE A 81 -12.40 3.14 -0.83
CA PHE A 81 -12.14 4.51 -1.30
C PHE A 81 -10.65 4.79 -1.50
N LEU A 82 -9.80 4.37 -0.57
CA LEU A 82 -8.35 4.59 -0.67
C LEU A 82 -7.73 3.77 -1.80
N LEU A 83 -8.20 2.54 -2.03
CA LEU A 83 -7.79 1.68 -3.15
C LEU A 83 -8.21 2.29 -4.49
N ASP A 84 -9.48 2.67 -4.63
CA ASP A 84 -10.05 3.22 -5.87
C ASP A 84 -9.34 4.51 -6.30
N ASN A 85 -8.80 5.25 -5.35
CA ASN A 85 -8.09 6.50 -5.60
C ASN A 85 -6.55 6.35 -5.58
N GLY A 86 -6.04 5.12 -5.57
CA GLY A 86 -4.60 4.84 -5.64
C GLY A 86 -3.78 5.35 -4.46
N LEU A 87 -4.41 5.51 -3.29
CA LEU A 87 -3.76 5.97 -2.06
C LEU A 87 -3.15 4.82 -1.26
N VAL A 88 -3.68 3.62 -1.43
CA VAL A 88 -3.17 2.38 -0.83
C VAL A 88 -3.19 1.27 -1.87
N HIS A 89 -2.40 0.23 -1.62
CA HIS A 89 -2.42 -1.04 -2.36
C HIS A 89 -2.86 -2.18 -1.45
N ARG A 90 -3.51 -3.17 -2.03
CA ARG A 90 -3.81 -4.44 -1.36
C ARG A 90 -2.72 -5.45 -1.66
N ILE A 91 -2.19 -6.08 -0.62
CA ILE A 91 -1.33 -7.27 -0.71
C ILE A 91 -2.24 -8.48 -0.59
N SER A 92 -2.54 -9.12 -1.73
CA SER A 92 -3.54 -10.19 -1.79
C SER A 92 -3.14 -11.43 -1.00
N SER A 93 -1.86 -11.81 -1.05
CA SER A 93 -1.33 -12.97 -0.32
C SER A 93 -1.43 -12.84 1.20
N LEU A 94 -1.47 -11.61 1.73
CA LEU A 94 -1.56 -11.31 3.16
C LEU A 94 -2.94 -10.78 3.56
N ASN A 95 -3.84 -10.55 2.60
CA ASN A 95 -5.13 -9.86 2.82
C ASN A 95 -4.98 -8.57 3.64
N SER A 96 -3.99 -7.78 3.29
CA SER A 96 -3.57 -6.59 4.02
C SER A 96 -3.29 -5.42 3.07
N PHE A 97 -3.07 -4.24 3.63
CA PHE A 97 -2.96 -3.00 2.87
C PHE A 97 -1.65 -2.28 3.18
N VAL A 98 -1.07 -1.64 2.18
CA VAL A 98 0.10 -0.77 2.29
C VAL A 98 -0.16 0.56 1.61
N GLY A 99 0.49 1.61 2.07
CA GLY A 99 0.43 2.93 1.42
C GLY A 99 1.08 2.91 0.03
N CYS A 100 0.50 3.65 -0.90
CA CYS A 100 1.07 3.86 -2.22
C CYS A 100 2.14 4.95 -2.17
N ASN A 101 3.35 4.68 -2.66
CA ASN A 101 4.45 5.64 -2.68
C ASN A 101 4.25 6.76 -3.71
N HIS A 102 3.44 6.53 -4.74
CA HIS A 102 3.20 7.46 -5.83
C HIS A 102 1.71 7.58 -6.16
N PRO A 103 0.90 8.16 -5.26
CA PRO A 103 -0.52 8.34 -5.51
C PRO A 103 -0.76 9.31 -6.68
N GLY A 104 -1.82 9.07 -7.42
CA GLY A 104 -2.21 9.89 -8.56
C GLY A 104 -1.56 9.52 -9.88
N HIS A 105 -0.64 8.56 -9.91
CA HIS A 105 -0.08 7.97 -11.12
C HIS A 105 -0.63 6.56 -11.31
N ALA A 106 -1.14 6.28 -12.49
CA ALA A 106 -1.55 4.92 -12.83
C ALA A 106 -0.30 4.04 -12.91
N HIS A 107 -0.20 3.07 -12.03
CA HIS A 107 0.89 2.10 -12.01
C HIS A 107 0.38 0.73 -11.55
N GLN A 108 1.11 -0.28 -11.92
CA GLN A 108 0.81 -1.65 -11.55
C GLN A 108 1.45 -1.97 -10.18
N GLY A 109 0.72 -2.60 -9.29
CA GLY A 109 1.26 -3.02 -8.00
C GLY A 109 2.33 -4.11 -8.17
N GLN A 110 3.55 -3.81 -7.75
CA GLN A 110 4.68 -4.75 -7.75
C GLN A 110 5.34 -4.70 -6.39
N PHE A 111 5.38 -5.83 -5.67
CA PHE A 111 5.82 -5.85 -4.28
C PHE A 111 6.84 -6.94 -4.03
N LEU A 112 7.88 -6.60 -3.26
CA LEU A 112 8.77 -7.54 -2.60
C LEU A 112 8.31 -7.70 -1.15
N ILE A 113 7.99 -8.92 -0.74
CA ILE A 113 7.46 -9.23 0.59
C ILE A 113 8.48 -10.05 1.36
N CYS A 114 8.93 -9.52 2.49
CA CYS A 114 9.84 -10.24 3.37
C CYS A 114 9.09 -11.27 4.20
N ARG A 115 9.42 -12.57 4.06
CA ARG A 115 8.80 -13.65 4.83
C ARG A 115 9.16 -13.64 6.32
N ALA A 116 10.24 -12.94 6.71
CA ALA A 116 10.69 -12.90 8.10
C ALA A 116 10.11 -11.72 8.89
N CYS A 117 10.17 -10.49 8.35
CA CYS A 117 9.66 -9.30 9.04
C CYS A 117 8.35 -8.76 8.49
N HIS A 118 7.82 -9.37 7.41
CA HIS A 118 6.58 -8.99 6.74
C HIS A 118 6.58 -7.58 6.12
N ALA A 119 7.73 -6.92 6.01
CA ALA A 119 7.82 -5.66 5.28
C ALA A 119 7.50 -5.88 3.80
N ALA A 120 6.70 -4.99 3.22
CA ALA A 120 6.41 -4.95 1.80
C ALA A 120 7.08 -3.72 1.18
N ILE A 121 7.80 -3.94 0.10
CA ILE A 121 8.52 -2.92 -0.65
C ILE A 121 7.89 -2.81 -2.04
N GLU A 122 7.36 -1.65 -2.36
CA GLU A 122 6.82 -1.38 -3.70
C GLU A 122 7.98 -1.15 -4.69
N LEU A 123 7.89 -1.83 -5.83
CA LEU A 123 8.79 -1.62 -6.97
C LEU A 123 8.11 -0.77 -8.02
N GLU A 124 8.90 0.05 -8.69
CA GLU A 124 8.48 0.88 -9.82
C GLU A 124 9.30 0.51 -11.04
N GLN A 125 8.99 -0.65 -11.62
CA GLN A 125 9.70 -1.15 -12.80
C GLN A 125 8.74 -1.40 -13.94
N THR A 126 8.72 -0.48 -14.90
CA THR A 126 7.89 -0.64 -16.11
C THR A 126 8.29 -1.87 -16.91
N SER A 127 9.57 -2.24 -16.90
CA SER A 127 10.08 -3.42 -17.60
C SER A 127 9.43 -4.73 -17.16
N ILE A 128 9.02 -4.85 -15.88
CA ILE A 128 8.31 -6.03 -15.40
C ILE A 128 6.90 -6.09 -16.01
N SER A 129 6.19 -4.97 -15.96
CA SER A 129 4.86 -4.87 -16.57
C SER A 129 4.91 -5.11 -18.08
N ASP A 130 5.90 -4.54 -18.76
CA ASP A 130 6.08 -4.70 -20.22
C ASP A 130 6.37 -6.16 -20.59
N ALA A 131 7.17 -6.87 -19.80
CA ALA A 131 7.46 -8.29 -20.02
C ALA A 131 6.20 -9.15 -19.86
N ILE A 132 5.38 -8.88 -18.82
CA ILE A 132 4.13 -9.59 -18.60
C ILE A 132 3.15 -9.35 -19.76
N ILE A 133 2.97 -8.07 -20.15
CA ILE A 133 2.07 -7.70 -21.25
C ILE A 133 2.55 -8.32 -22.58
N GLY A 134 3.87 -8.29 -22.83
CA GLY A 134 4.46 -8.92 -24.01
C GLY A 134 4.16 -10.41 -24.10
N SER A 135 4.43 -11.14 -23.02
CA SER A 135 4.17 -12.58 -22.92
C SER A 135 2.67 -12.92 -23.04
N ALA A 136 1.82 -12.08 -22.47
CA ALA A 136 0.35 -12.25 -22.58
C ALA A 136 -0.12 -12.11 -24.03
N LYS A 137 0.42 -11.14 -24.78
CA LYS A 137 0.11 -10.95 -26.21
C LYS A 137 0.49 -12.16 -27.07
N GLU A 138 1.60 -12.81 -26.76
CA GLU A 138 2.06 -14.00 -27.50
C GLU A 138 1.05 -15.16 -27.44
N VAL A 139 0.28 -15.23 -26.37
CA VAL A 139 -0.77 -16.25 -26.18
C VAL A 139 -2.19 -15.70 -26.43
N GLY A 140 -2.30 -14.51 -27.01
CA GLY A 140 -3.59 -13.89 -27.33
C GLY A 140 -4.37 -13.38 -26.11
N PHE A 141 -3.71 -13.13 -24.99
CA PHE A 141 -4.34 -12.67 -23.75
C PHE A 141 -4.29 -11.14 -23.61
N VAL A 142 -5.41 -10.53 -23.24
CA VAL A 142 -5.52 -9.10 -22.96
C VAL A 142 -5.41 -8.87 -21.45
N VAL A 143 -4.37 -8.16 -21.03
CA VAL A 143 -4.17 -7.81 -19.62
C VAL A 143 -5.04 -6.61 -19.28
N GLU A 144 -5.98 -6.76 -18.34
CA GLU A 144 -6.82 -5.66 -17.82
C GLU A 144 -6.27 -5.09 -16.50
N GLY A 145 -5.50 -5.88 -15.76
CA GLY A 145 -4.84 -5.48 -14.52
C GLY A 145 -3.80 -6.52 -14.13
N GLN A 146 -2.82 -6.09 -13.34
CA GLN A 146 -1.81 -7.02 -12.81
C GLN A 146 -1.37 -6.60 -11.42
N THR A 147 -1.02 -7.58 -10.61
CA THR A 147 -0.30 -7.41 -9.35
C THR A 147 0.80 -8.45 -9.29
N VAL A 148 1.99 -8.04 -8.91
CA VAL A 148 3.15 -8.91 -8.76
C VAL A 148 3.55 -8.93 -7.30
N GLU A 149 3.57 -10.10 -6.70
CA GLU A 149 4.03 -10.32 -5.33
C GLU A 149 5.18 -11.32 -5.34
N VAL A 150 6.35 -10.89 -4.88
CA VAL A 150 7.55 -11.71 -4.80
C VAL A 150 7.94 -11.88 -3.35
N VAL A 151 8.03 -13.10 -2.88
CA VAL A 151 8.36 -13.45 -1.49
C VAL A 151 9.83 -13.80 -1.37
N GLY A 152 10.50 -13.20 -0.38
CA GLY A 152 11.93 -13.42 -0.14
C GLY A 152 12.36 -12.92 1.23
N LEU A 153 13.61 -12.48 1.33
CA LEU A 153 14.18 -11.87 2.54
C LEU A 153 14.70 -10.47 2.21
N CYS A 154 14.31 -9.48 2.98
CA CYS A 154 14.88 -8.13 2.86
C CYS A 154 16.33 -8.11 3.34
N SER A 155 17.06 -7.05 2.98
CA SER A 155 18.48 -6.92 3.36
C SER A 155 18.75 -6.98 4.85
N GLY A 156 17.81 -6.52 5.68
CA GLY A 156 17.92 -6.60 7.14
C GLY A 156 17.69 -8.00 7.73
N CYS A 157 17.06 -8.91 6.97
CA CYS A 157 16.76 -10.28 7.40
C CYS A 157 17.63 -11.33 6.72
N GLN A 158 18.50 -10.94 5.78
CA GLN A 158 19.49 -11.79 5.16
C GLN A 158 20.68 -11.95 6.12
N GLY A 159 20.83 -13.06 6.73
CA GLY A 159 21.94 -13.34 7.68
C GLY A 159 21.55 -13.37 9.15
N ALA A 160 20.26 -13.34 9.42
CA ALA A 160 19.72 -13.67 10.74
C ALA A 160 19.44 -15.16 10.85
#